data_a9c44dac8a1ab952fea3d44062cb241c
#
_entry.id   a9c44dac8a1ab952fea3d44062cb241c
#
_cell.length_a   1.000
_cell.length_b   1.000
_cell.length_c   1.000
_cell.angle_alpha   90.00
_cell.angle_beta   90.00
_cell.angle_gamma   90.00
#
_symmetry.space_group_name_H-M   'P 1'
#
loop_
_entity.id
_entity.type
_entity.pdbx_description
1 polymer ?
#
loop_
_entity_poly.entity_id
_entity_poly.type
_entity_poly.pdbx_seq_one_letter_code
_entity_poly.pdbx_strand_id
1 'polypeptide(L)'
;MAGLPITRLVLFKHGVAYIERRGSYQGERLELSFPREAIDDVLKSLIVLDNSGYVLGVDFETPEDRAARLGRAGMRLGEERRLLDLLHDLRGRAVRLAINGSTRKPESIVEGLLLGVDHEPELSPRRAMLAIYQPETRQVRLVPVAHLAHLDLLDDQADSDLLYALRVARGEEQRQAATLRLSPGEHDLLLAYVAPAPAWRVSYRLLYEEERLDQPAPDTPPAEVLLQGWGLFDNQLDEDLCRVELTLMAGMPISFRYRLAMPHTPQRPLVEDEDRALAGPLFFDSAPPA
;
A
#
# COMPACT_ATOMS: atom_id res chain seq x y z
N MET A 1 -8.27 -2.65 14.86
CA MET A 1 -8.58 -3.72 13.88
C MET A 1 -8.73 -5.02 14.63
N ALA A 2 -9.84 -5.71 14.51
CA ALA A 2 -10.00 -7.07 15.05
C ALA A 2 -9.31 -8.05 14.07
N GLY A 3 -8.00 -8.05 14.09
CA GLY A 3 -7.22 -9.00 13.30
C GLY A 3 -6.91 -10.24 14.12
N LEU A 4 -6.64 -11.34 13.45
CA LEU A 4 -6.17 -12.56 14.11
C LEU A 4 -4.83 -12.27 14.82
N PRO A 5 -4.65 -12.64 16.10
CA PRO A 5 -3.41 -12.42 16.83
C PRO A 5 -2.25 -13.20 16.23
N ILE A 6 -1.05 -12.66 16.36
CA ILE A 6 0.17 -13.41 16.05
C ILE A 6 0.37 -14.48 17.11
N THR A 7 0.54 -15.73 16.69
CA THR A 7 0.79 -16.88 17.56
C THR A 7 2.22 -17.38 17.46
N ARG A 8 2.85 -17.21 16.28
CA ARG A 8 4.23 -17.60 16.04
C ARG A 8 4.97 -16.58 15.20
N LEU A 9 6.23 -16.30 15.58
CA LEU A 9 7.11 -15.37 14.90
C LEU A 9 8.50 -15.97 14.78
N VAL A 10 8.97 -16.17 13.55
CA VAL A 10 10.34 -16.61 13.28
C VAL A 10 11.08 -15.46 12.64
N LEU A 11 12.05 -14.88 13.36
CA LEU A 11 12.88 -13.77 12.88
C LEU A 11 14.17 -14.32 12.26
N PHE A 12 14.40 -13.98 11.00
CA PHE A 12 15.64 -14.31 10.30
C PHE A 12 16.64 -13.15 10.38
N LYS A 13 17.92 -13.47 10.43
CA LYS A 13 18.99 -12.46 10.57
C LYS A 13 19.07 -11.46 9.40
N HIS A 14 18.42 -11.76 8.27
CA HIS A 14 18.51 -11.00 7.03
C HIS A 14 17.28 -10.09 6.78
N GLY A 15 16.59 -9.68 7.83
CA GLY A 15 15.52 -8.70 7.73
C GLY A 15 14.20 -9.24 7.17
N VAL A 16 13.90 -10.51 7.43
CA VAL A 16 12.67 -11.18 7.03
C VAL A 16 12.10 -11.94 8.23
N ALA A 17 10.79 -12.01 8.36
CA ALA A 17 10.10 -12.82 9.35
C ALA A 17 9.08 -13.74 8.71
N TYR A 18 8.94 -14.95 9.26
CA TYR A 18 7.76 -15.78 9.07
C TYR A 18 6.80 -15.49 10.22
N ILE A 19 5.57 -15.18 9.88
CA ILE A 19 4.52 -14.76 10.81
C ILE A 19 3.35 -15.73 10.67
N GLU A 20 2.91 -16.28 11.80
CA GLU A 20 1.73 -17.12 11.87
C GLU A 20 0.69 -16.46 12.77
N ARG A 21 -0.54 -16.38 12.28
CA ARG A 21 -1.71 -15.85 12.99
C ARG A 21 -2.75 -16.93 13.09
N ARG A 22 -3.39 -17.02 14.24
CA ARG A 22 -4.46 -18.00 14.45
C ARG A 22 -5.55 -17.42 15.31
N GLY A 23 -6.81 -17.75 14.97
CA GLY A 23 -7.96 -17.38 15.76
C GLY A 23 -9.28 -17.65 15.06
N SER A 24 -10.36 -17.44 15.82
CA SER A 24 -11.71 -17.55 15.28
C SER A 24 -12.13 -16.22 14.63
N TYR A 25 -12.83 -16.33 13.52
CA TYR A 25 -13.37 -15.20 12.78
C TYR A 25 -14.81 -15.49 12.35
N GLN A 26 -15.68 -14.50 12.41
CA GLN A 26 -17.05 -14.59 11.93
C GLN A 26 -17.29 -13.59 10.81
N GLY A 27 -17.63 -14.07 9.64
CA GLY A 27 -17.94 -13.25 8.47
C GLY A 27 -17.35 -13.79 7.18
N GLU A 28 -17.78 -13.25 6.06
CA GLU A 28 -17.38 -13.70 4.72
C GLU A 28 -16.16 -13.00 4.15
N ARG A 29 -15.68 -11.93 4.80
CA ARG A 29 -14.56 -11.11 4.34
C ARG A 29 -13.68 -10.69 5.49
N LEU A 30 -12.43 -11.15 5.49
CA LEU A 30 -11.41 -10.74 6.44
C LEU A 30 -10.42 -9.81 5.75
N GLU A 31 -10.37 -8.55 6.18
CA GLU A 31 -9.40 -7.57 5.71
C GLU A 31 -8.07 -7.71 6.48
N LEU A 32 -7.01 -7.91 5.73
CA LEU A 32 -5.63 -7.90 6.20
C LEU A 32 -4.94 -6.65 5.64
N SER A 33 -4.15 -5.98 6.45
CA SER A 33 -3.44 -4.77 6.06
C SER A 33 -1.95 -4.97 6.24
N PHE A 34 -1.17 -4.79 5.17
CA PHE A 34 0.27 -5.01 5.14
C PHE A 34 1.01 -3.73 4.73
N PRO A 35 2.25 -3.50 5.19
CA PRO A 35 3.10 -2.49 4.61
C PRO A 35 3.22 -2.72 3.10
N ARG A 36 3.17 -1.65 2.34
CA ARG A 36 3.20 -1.73 0.87
C ARG A 36 4.43 -2.45 0.33
N GLU A 37 5.56 -2.26 0.98
CA GLU A 37 6.82 -2.94 0.65
C GLU A 37 6.79 -4.45 0.91
N ALA A 38 5.90 -4.91 1.81
CA ALA A 38 5.75 -6.30 2.19
C ALA A 38 4.80 -7.09 1.28
N ILE A 39 3.93 -6.42 0.51
CA ILE A 39 2.80 -7.06 -0.17
C ILE A 39 3.24 -8.16 -1.15
N ASP A 40 4.31 -7.94 -1.89
CA ASP A 40 4.81 -8.94 -2.84
C ASP A 40 5.30 -10.20 -2.13
N ASP A 41 5.99 -10.06 -1.00
CA ASP A 41 6.49 -11.19 -0.22
C ASP A 41 5.34 -11.91 0.49
N VAL A 42 4.38 -11.15 1.03
CA VAL A 42 3.17 -11.70 1.64
C VAL A 42 2.37 -12.52 0.63
N LEU A 43 2.03 -11.96 -0.54
CA LEU A 43 1.19 -12.65 -1.53
C LEU A 43 1.84 -13.93 -2.07
N LYS A 44 3.18 -13.97 -2.17
CA LYS A 44 3.91 -15.17 -2.60
C LYS A 44 3.92 -16.28 -1.55
N SER A 45 3.90 -15.90 -0.28
CA SER A 45 4.10 -16.81 0.85
C SER A 45 2.82 -17.07 1.65
N LEU A 46 1.72 -16.37 1.34
CA LEU A 46 0.48 -16.46 2.10
C LEU A 46 -0.13 -17.85 2.00
N ILE A 47 -0.22 -18.48 3.14
CA ILE A 47 -0.93 -19.73 3.36
C ILE A 47 -2.12 -19.42 4.25
N VAL A 48 -3.30 -19.86 3.84
CA VAL A 48 -4.53 -19.74 4.61
C VAL A 48 -5.14 -21.12 4.77
N LEU A 49 -5.32 -21.52 6.00
CA LEU A 49 -6.03 -22.75 6.37
C LEU A 49 -7.25 -22.38 7.19
N ASP A 50 -8.35 -23.01 6.89
CA ASP A 50 -9.61 -22.86 7.59
C ASP A 50 -10.11 -24.26 8.01
N ASN A 51 -10.24 -24.47 9.32
CA ASN A 51 -10.65 -25.76 9.86
C ASN A 51 -12.19 -25.91 9.95
N SER A 52 -12.93 -24.81 9.82
CA SER A 52 -14.39 -24.80 10.03
C SER A 52 -15.18 -24.42 8.77
N GLY A 53 -14.52 -23.87 7.75
CA GLY A 53 -15.13 -23.41 6.52
C GLY A 53 -14.22 -23.55 5.32
N TYR A 54 -14.40 -22.66 4.32
CA TYR A 54 -13.63 -22.70 3.08
C TYR A 54 -13.12 -21.29 2.72
N VAL A 55 -11.86 -21.22 2.26
CA VAL A 55 -11.28 -20.03 1.66
C VAL A 55 -11.64 -19.99 0.18
N LEU A 56 -12.37 -18.96 -0.23
CA LEU A 56 -12.84 -18.78 -1.61
C LEU A 56 -11.82 -18.05 -2.49
N GLY A 57 -10.98 -17.21 -1.89
CA GLY A 57 -9.94 -16.49 -2.61
C GLY A 57 -9.35 -15.35 -1.81
N VAL A 58 -8.38 -14.69 -2.43
CA VAL A 58 -7.70 -13.49 -1.91
C VAL A 58 -7.80 -12.39 -2.95
N ASP A 59 -8.40 -11.27 -2.59
CA ASP A 59 -8.47 -10.07 -3.42
C ASP A 59 -7.48 -9.03 -2.90
N PHE A 60 -6.76 -8.36 -3.79
CA PHE A 60 -5.84 -7.27 -3.44
C PHE A 60 -5.81 -6.20 -4.51
N GLU A 61 -5.59 -4.94 -4.09
CA GLU A 61 -5.45 -3.83 -5.03
C GLU A 61 -4.07 -3.85 -5.69
N THR A 62 -4.04 -3.72 -7.02
CA THR A 62 -2.78 -3.55 -7.74
C THR A 62 -2.34 -2.08 -7.77
N PRO A 63 -1.04 -1.78 -7.88
CA PRO A 63 -0.56 -0.40 -8.04
C PRO A 63 -1.14 0.31 -9.27
N GLU A 64 -1.48 -0.44 -10.33
CA GLU A 64 -2.10 0.10 -11.55
C GLU A 64 -3.53 0.57 -11.30
N ASP A 65 -4.32 -0.20 -10.55
CA ASP A 65 -5.68 0.20 -10.17
C ASP A 65 -5.66 1.53 -9.41
N ARG A 66 -4.64 1.73 -8.60
CA ARG A 66 -4.40 2.96 -7.87
C ARG A 66 -4.03 4.13 -8.77
N ALA A 67 -3.06 3.95 -9.68
CA ALA A 67 -2.66 4.97 -10.63
C ALA A 67 -3.83 5.35 -11.55
N ALA A 68 -4.64 4.36 -11.96
CA ALA A 68 -5.84 4.56 -12.73
C ALA A 68 -6.91 5.32 -11.93
N ARG A 69 -7.09 5.04 -10.65
CA ARG A 69 -8.00 5.77 -9.75
C ARG A 69 -7.57 7.21 -9.56
N LEU A 70 -6.30 7.47 -9.24
CA LEU A 70 -5.76 8.83 -9.11
C LEU A 70 -5.86 9.59 -10.42
N GLY A 71 -5.60 8.95 -11.57
CA GLY A 71 -5.76 9.54 -12.89
C GLY A 71 -7.21 9.87 -13.24
N ARG A 72 -8.17 9.04 -12.82
CA ARG A 72 -9.61 9.28 -13.02
C ARG A 72 -10.17 10.34 -12.06
N ALA A 73 -9.70 10.35 -10.81
CA ALA A 73 -10.08 11.35 -9.82
C ALA A 73 -9.72 12.77 -10.27
N GLY A 74 -8.78 12.91 -11.24
CA GLY A 74 -8.35 14.21 -11.72
C GLY A 74 -7.68 15.08 -10.65
N MET A 75 -7.65 14.61 -9.41
CA MET A 75 -7.10 15.32 -8.26
C MET A 75 -5.62 14.95 -8.08
N ARG A 76 -4.76 15.89 -8.43
CA ARG A 76 -3.33 15.74 -8.25
C ARG A 76 -2.95 16.32 -6.89
N LEU A 77 -2.66 15.50 -5.91
CA LEU A 77 -2.14 15.96 -4.62
C LEU A 77 -0.60 15.98 -4.65
N GLY A 78 -0.02 17.14 -4.39
CA GLY A 78 1.41 17.35 -4.20
C GLY A 78 1.64 18.19 -2.95
N GLU A 79 2.83 18.12 -2.35
CA GLU A 79 3.15 18.79 -1.07
C GLU A 79 3.00 20.33 -1.10
N GLU A 80 3.03 20.95 -2.27
CA GLU A 80 2.93 22.42 -2.43
C GLU A 80 1.55 22.89 -2.94
N ARG A 81 0.49 22.09 -2.85
CA ARG A 81 -0.78 22.44 -3.45
C ARG A 81 -1.57 23.47 -2.65
N ARG A 82 -2.13 24.40 -3.41
CA ARG A 82 -2.92 25.53 -2.93
C ARG A 82 -4.41 25.28 -3.18
N LEU A 83 -5.25 26.03 -2.51
CA LEU A 83 -6.72 25.99 -2.72
C LEU A 83 -7.11 26.15 -4.19
N LEU A 84 -6.41 27.00 -4.96
CA LEU A 84 -6.69 27.20 -6.38
C LEU A 84 -6.48 25.96 -7.23
N ASP A 85 -5.52 25.11 -6.86
CA ASP A 85 -5.27 23.83 -7.57
C ASP A 85 -6.40 22.84 -7.31
N LEU A 86 -6.92 22.78 -6.08
CA LEU A 86 -8.10 21.98 -5.76
C LEU A 86 -9.33 22.45 -6.56
N LEU A 87 -9.56 23.76 -6.60
CA LEU A 87 -10.66 24.34 -7.36
C LEU A 87 -10.52 24.09 -8.88
N HIS A 88 -9.31 24.03 -9.38
CA HIS A 88 -9.04 23.66 -10.77
C HIS A 88 -9.36 22.19 -11.06
N ASP A 89 -8.99 21.30 -10.13
CA ASP A 89 -9.27 19.86 -10.24
C ASP A 89 -10.79 19.54 -10.15
N LEU A 90 -11.57 20.40 -9.47
CA LEU A 90 -13.03 20.28 -9.37
C LEU A 90 -13.79 20.78 -10.60
N ARG A 91 -13.10 21.16 -11.67
CA ARG A 91 -13.73 21.63 -12.92
C ARG A 91 -14.72 20.60 -13.47
N GLY A 92 -15.91 21.09 -13.82
CA GLY A 92 -17.01 20.26 -14.33
C GLY A 92 -17.85 19.59 -13.24
N ARG A 93 -17.49 19.71 -11.97
CA ARG A 93 -18.24 19.13 -10.84
C ARG A 93 -19.34 20.06 -10.35
N ALA A 94 -20.41 19.47 -9.82
CA ALA A 94 -21.50 20.21 -9.20
C ALA A 94 -21.08 20.66 -7.79
N VAL A 95 -21.21 21.97 -7.55
CA VAL A 95 -20.81 22.60 -6.30
C VAL A 95 -21.88 23.59 -5.82
N ARG A 96 -21.92 23.77 -4.48
CA ARG A 96 -22.66 24.83 -3.82
C ARG A 96 -21.66 25.75 -3.13
N LEU A 97 -21.72 27.04 -3.45
CA LEU A 97 -20.83 28.05 -2.86
C LEU A 97 -21.62 28.93 -1.91
N ALA A 98 -21.14 29.10 -0.70
CA ALA A 98 -21.60 30.15 0.20
C ALA A 98 -20.64 31.33 0.10
N ILE A 99 -21.22 32.50 -0.18
CA ILE A 99 -20.46 33.74 -0.37
C ILE A 99 -20.69 34.62 0.85
N ASN A 100 -19.58 35.02 1.50
CA ASN A 100 -19.63 35.95 2.62
C ASN A 100 -20.37 37.25 2.22
N GLY A 101 -21.43 37.54 2.93
CA GLY A 101 -22.13 38.81 2.79
C GLY A 101 -21.31 39.95 3.38
N SER A 102 -21.43 41.14 2.81
CA SER A 102 -21.00 42.38 3.48
C SER A 102 -22.09 42.81 4.48
N THR A 103 -21.75 43.73 5.40
CA THR A 103 -22.68 44.31 6.38
C THR A 103 -24.00 44.84 5.79
N ARG A 104 -24.10 44.96 4.47
CA ARG A 104 -25.27 45.43 3.73
C ARG A 104 -25.96 44.36 2.84
N LYS A 105 -25.34 43.16 2.66
CA LYS A 105 -25.94 42.06 1.89
C LYS A 105 -25.79 40.77 2.67
N PRO A 106 -26.90 40.00 2.85
CA PRO A 106 -26.85 38.71 3.49
C PRO A 106 -25.98 37.72 2.70
N GLU A 107 -25.55 36.66 3.36
CA GLU A 107 -24.89 35.49 2.74
C GLU A 107 -25.71 35.01 1.53
N SER A 108 -25.07 34.83 0.40
CA SER A 108 -25.74 34.35 -0.82
C SER A 108 -25.18 32.97 -1.20
N ILE A 109 -26.07 32.05 -1.54
CA ILE A 109 -25.74 30.71 -2.02
C ILE A 109 -25.77 30.71 -3.55
N VAL A 110 -24.79 30.10 -4.17
CA VAL A 110 -24.69 29.89 -5.61
C VAL A 110 -24.44 28.41 -5.87
N GLU A 111 -25.36 27.76 -6.57
CA GLU A 111 -25.23 26.37 -7.01
C GLU A 111 -25.00 26.33 -8.54
N GLY A 112 -24.22 25.33 -8.97
CA GLY A 112 -23.97 25.09 -10.39
C GLY A 112 -22.73 24.23 -10.65
N LEU A 113 -22.32 24.17 -11.89
CA LEU A 113 -21.14 23.47 -12.33
C LEU A 113 -19.93 24.40 -12.32
N LEU A 114 -18.84 23.99 -11.69
CA LEU A 114 -17.59 24.76 -11.67
C LEU A 114 -16.95 24.72 -13.06
N LEU A 115 -16.90 25.84 -13.77
CA LEU A 115 -16.24 25.94 -15.07
C LEU A 115 -14.72 26.07 -14.96
N GLY A 116 -14.26 26.75 -13.92
CA GLY A 116 -12.84 26.94 -13.67
C GLY A 116 -12.55 28.13 -12.77
N VAL A 117 -11.28 28.37 -12.61
CA VAL A 117 -10.71 29.50 -11.84
C VAL A 117 -9.91 30.36 -12.80
N ASP A 118 -10.26 31.64 -12.87
CA ASP A 118 -9.47 32.63 -13.58
C ASP A 118 -8.52 33.32 -12.59
N HIS A 119 -7.22 33.16 -12.82
CA HIS A 119 -6.18 33.67 -11.95
C HIS A 119 -4.97 34.11 -12.77
N GLU A 120 -4.62 35.38 -12.68
CA GLU A 120 -3.35 35.87 -13.20
C GLU A 120 -2.22 35.52 -12.23
N PRO A 121 -1.16 34.77 -12.67
CA PRO A 121 -0.09 34.30 -11.79
C PRO A 121 0.67 35.41 -11.04
N GLU A 122 0.72 36.61 -11.63
CA GLU A 122 1.39 37.78 -11.05
C GLU A 122 0.55 38.52 -10.00
N LEU A 123 -0.73 38.21 -9.89
CA LEU A 123 -1.65 38.83 -8.96
C LEU A 123 -1.86 37.96 -7.72
N SER A 124 -2.24 38.60 -6.61
CA SER A 124 -2.59 37.89 -5.38
C SER A 124 -3.70 36.84 -5.63
N PRO A 125 -3.59 35.61 -5.07
CA PRO A 125 -4.64 34.59 -5.14
C PRO A 125 -6.03 35.06 -4.72
N ARG A 126 -6.11 36.13 -3.89
CA ARG A 126 -7.38 36.76 -3.47
C ARG A 126 -8.12 37.44 -4.61
N ARG A 127 -7.48 37.70 -5.75
CA ARG A 127 -8.11 38.28 -6.95
C ARG A 127 -8.63 37.21 -7.91
N ALA A 128 -8.42 35.92 -7.63
CA ALA A 128 -8.95 34.84 -8.45
C ALA A 128 -10.49 34.84 -8.45
N MET A 129 -11.05 34.56 -9.62
CA MET A 129 -12.50 34.49 -9.85
C MET A 129 -12.91 33.06 -10.17
N LEU A 130 -13.92 32.56 -9.50
CA LEU A 130 -14.60 31.30 -9.83
C LEU A 130 -15.68 31.56 -10.86
N ALA A 131 -15.71 30.80 -11.93
CA ALA A 131 -16.77 30.79 -12.91
C ALA A 131 -17.70 29.59 -12.67
N ILE A 132 -18.96 29.84 -12.34
CA ILE A 132 -20.00 28.84 -12.09
C ILE A 132 -21.07 28.92 -13.15
N TYR A 133 -21.30 27.81 -13.86
CA TYR A 133 -22.40 27.69 -14.79
C TYR A 133 -23.65 27.18 -14.07
N GLN A 134 -24.71 27.94 -14.16
CA GLN A 134 -26.04 27.61 -13.63
C GLN A 134 -26.92 27.06 -14.76
N PRO A 135 -27.17 25.74 -14.81
CA PRO A 135 -27.90 25.12 -15.93
C PRO A 135 -29.36 25.63 -16.06
N GLU A 136 -30.02 25.91 -14.93
CA GLU A 136 -31.41 26.32 -14.86
C GLU A 136 -31.62 27.70 -15.53
N THR A 137 -30.73 28.64 -15.28
CA THR A 137 -30.79 30.00 -15.81
C THR A 137 -29.96 30.19 -17.08
N ARG A 138 -29.11 29.19 -17.41
CA ARG A 138 -28.11 29.23 -18.51
C ARG A 138 -27.14 30.43 -18.38
N GLN A 139 -26.82 30.80 -17.17
CA GLN A 139 -25.93 31.91 -16.84
C GLN A 139 -24.58 31.42 -16.30
N VAL A 140 -23.53 32.18 -16.59
CA VAL A 140 -22.24 32.03 -15.93
C VAL A 140 -22.12 33.12 -14.89
N ARG A 141 -21.95 32.71 -13.62
CA ARG A 141 -21.76 33.60 -12.49
C ARG A 141 -20.31 33.64 -12.08
N LEU A 142 -19.74 34.81 -11.94
CA LEU A 142 -18.38 35.02 -11.47
C LEU A 142 -18.42 35.33 -9.97
N VAL A 143 -17.62 34.56 -9.18
CA VAL A 143 -17.54 34.67 -7.73
C VAL A 143 -16.08 34.89 -7.33
N PRO A 144 -15.73 36.00 -6.65
CA PRO A 144 -14.38 36.19 -6.16
C PRO A 144 -14.05 35.14 -5.11
N VAL A 145 -12.89 34.47 -5.25
CA VAL A 145 -12.41 33.47 -4.26
C VAL A 145 -12.27 34.08 -2.86
N ALA A 146 -11.92 35.37 -2.79
CA ALA A 146 -11.81 36.10 -1.52
C ALA A 146 -13.13 36.20 -0.73
N HIS A 147 -14.26 36.04 -1.38
CA HIS A 147 -15.60 36.11 -0.77
C HIS A 147 -16.19 34.72 -0.50
N LEU A 148 -15.47 33.65 -0.82
CA LEU A 148 -15.91 32.28 -0.57
C LEU A 148 -15.84 31.98 0.93
N ALA A 149 -16.96 31.63 1.53
CA ALA A 149 -17.02 31.17 2.92
C ALA A 149 -16.79 29.69 3.03
N HIS A 150 -17.56 28.90 2.28
CA HIS A 150 -17.38 27.44 2.15
C HIS A 150 -17.85 26.97 0.76
N LEU A 151 -17.42 25.76 0.42
CA LEU A 151 -17.78 25.07 -0.80
C LEU A 151 -18.24 23.67 -0.42
N ASP A 152 -19.46 23.30 -0.83
CA ASP A 152 -19.98 21.95 -0.69
C ASP A 152 -19.86 21.22 -2.03
N LEU A 153 -19.41 19.99 -2.00
CA LEU A 153 -19.44 19.09 -3.14
C LEU A 153 -20.81 18.43 -3.22
N LEU A 154 -21.52 18.64 -4.32
CA LEU A 154 -22.84 18.04 -4.57
C LEU A 154 -22.74 16.73 -5.37
N ASP A 155 -21.55 16.36 -5.79
CA ASP A 155 -21.23 15.18 -6.58
C ASP A 155 -20.55 14.15 -5.67
N ASP A 156 -21.23 13.02 -5.39
CA ASP A 156 -20.73 11.94 -4.54
C ASP A 156 -19.39 11.38 -5.03
N GLN A 157 -19.17 11.39 -6.36
CA GLN A 157 -17.89 10.95 -6.93
C GLN A 157 -16.77 11.94 -6.59
N ALA A 158 -17.03 13.25 -6.65
CA ALA A 158 -16.05 14.27 -6.30
C ALA A 158 -15.67 14.21 -4.81
N ASP A 159 -16.64 13.95 -3.92
CA ASP A 159 -16.40 13.78 -2.49
C ASP A 159 -15.55 12.51 -2.23
N SER A 160 -15.91 11.40 -2.85
CA SER A 160 -15.16 10.14 -2.78
C SER A 160 -13.73 10.30 -3.28
N ASP A 161 -13.53 11.00 -4.41
CA ASP A 161 -12.22 11.28 -5.01
C ASP A 161 -11.38 12.18 -4.08
N LEU A 162 -11.99 13.20 -3.47
CA LEU A 162 -11.30 14.09 -2.50
C LEU A 162 -10.89 13.33 -1.24
N LEU A 163 -11.79 12.55 -0.66
CA LEU A 163 -11.49 11.72 0.52
C LEU A 163 -10.38 10.71 0.23
N TYR A 164 -10.37 10.11 -0.95
CA TYR A 164 -9.31 9.21 -1.38
C TYR A 164 -7.98 9.96 -1.48
N ALA A 165 -7.98 11.12 -2.15
CA ALA A 165 -6.81 11.95 -2.30
C ALA A 165 -6.23 12.41 -0.95
N LEU A 166 -7.08 12.76 0.02
CA LEU A 166 -6.66 13.13 1.40
C LEU A 166 -6.07 11.96 2.17
N ARG A 167 -6.59 10.72 2.00
CA ARG A 167 -6.00 9.51 2.60
C ARG A 167 -4.60 9.24 2.05
N VAL A 168 -4.42 9.41 0.73
CA VAL A 168 -3.10 9.35 0.09
C VAL A 168 -2.13 10.34 0.69
N ALA A 169 -2.55 11.61 0.84
CA ALA A 169 -1.71 12.68 1.37
C ALA A 169 -1.31 12.48 2.85
N ARG A 170 -2.15 11.79 3.64
CA ARG A 170 -1.83 11.44 5.03
C ARG A 170 -0.83 10.29 5.18
N GLY A 171 -0.39 9.69 4.07
CA GLY A 171 0.48 8.52 4.11
C GLY A 171 -0.23 7.25 4.61
N GLU A 172 -1.56 7.26 4.75
CA GLU A 172 -2.36 6.07 5.08
C GLU A 172 -2.22 4.99 4.00
N GLU A 173 -1.64 5.32 2.86
CA GLU A 173 -1.31 4.43 1.76
C GLU A 173 0.06 3.73 1.86
N GLN A 174 0.77 3.88 2.96
CA GLN A 174 1.94 3.02 3.23
C GLN A 174 1.49 1.57 3.46
N ARG A 175 0.20 1.35 3.60
CA ARG A 175 -0.39 0.02 3.77
C ARG A 175 -1.28 -0.35 2.59
N GLN A 176 -1.26 -1.64 2.27
CA GLN A 176 -2.08 -2.24 1.23
C GLN A 176 -2.98 -3.30 1.86
N ALA A 177 -4.26 -3.25 1.51
CA ALA A 177 -5.22 -4.23 1.96
C ALA A 177 -5.19 -5.48 1.08
N ALA A 178 -5.29 -6.65 1.72
CA ALA A 178 -5.64 -7.89 1.07
C ALA A 178 -6.89 -8.45 1.77
N THR A 179 -7.91 -8.78 1.00
CA THR A 179 -9.19 -9.27 1.53
C THR A 179 -9.29 -10.76 1.26
N LEU A 180 -9.38 -11.55 2.33
CA LEU A 180 -9.74 -12.96 2.22
C LEU A 180 -11.24 -13.09 2.06
N ARG A 181 -11.67 -13.79 0.99
CA ARG A 181 -13.07 -14.19 0.83
C ARG A 181 -13.26 -15.58 1.41
N LEU A 182 -14.21 -15.69 2.31
CA LEU A 182 -14.52 -16.89 3.07
C LEU A 182 -15.95 -17.36 2.77
N SER A 183 -16.26 -18.61 3.06
CA SER A 183 -17.64 -19.11 3.07
C SER A 183 -18.46 -18.39 4.17
N PRO A 184 -19.79 -18.39 4.11
CA PRO A 184 -20.59 -17.89 5.24
C PRO A 184 -20.37 -18.72 6.51
N GLY A 185 -20.29 -18.07 7.68
CA GLY A 185 -20.27 -18.73 8.98
C GLY A 185 -19.09 -18.36 9.89
N GLU A 186 -18.79 -19.27 10.81
CA GLU A 186 -17.64 -19.16 11.71
C GLU A 186 -16.44 -19.92 11.13
N HIS A 187 -15.26 -19.37 11.34
CA HIS A 187 -14.00 -19.87 10.82
C HIS A 187 -12.97 -20.05 11.94
N ASP A 188 -12.21 -21.12 11.90
CA ASP A 188 -10.96 -21.31 12.68
C ASP A 188 -9.79 -21.15 11.71
N LEU A 189 -9.27 -19.95 11.62
CA LEU A 189 -8.28 -19.55 10.64
C LEU A 189 -6.86 -19.67 11.18
N LEU A 190 -5.99 -20.21 10.32
CA LEU A 190 -4.54 -20.10 10.43
C LEU A 190 -4.03 -19.41 9.17
N LEU A 191 -3.36 -18.28 9.38
CA LEU A 191 -2.67 -17.54 8.33
C LEU A 191 -1.18 -17.60 8.58
N ALA A 192 -0.40 -17.92 7.55
CA ALA A 192 1.04 -17.89 7.62
C ALA A 192 1.59 -17.13 6.40
N TYR A 193 2.56 -16.24 6.62
CA TYR A 193 3.18 -15.47 5.55
C TYR A 193 4.58 -15.00 5.95
N VAL A 194 5.33 -14.59 4.93
CA VAL A 194 6.65 -13.99 5.08
C VAL A 194 6.55 -12.49 4.79
N ALA A 195 7.16 -11.68 5.64
CA ALA A 195 7.19 -10.22 5.50
C ALA A 195 8.55 -9.66 5.90
N PRO A 196 8.96 -8.48 5.41
CA PRO A 196 10.10 -7.74 5.93
C PRO A 196 9.95 -7.51 7.44
N ALA A 197 11.04 -7.69 8.17
CA ALA A 197 11.09 -7.47 9.61
C ALA A 197 12.49 -7.01 10.03
N PRO A 198 12.62 -6.33 11.18
CA PRO A 198 13.93 -5.97 11.70
C PRO A 198 14.80 -7.20 11.94
N ALA A 199 16.07 -7.08 11.59
CA ALA A 199 17.04 -8.11 11.88
C ALA A 199 17.32 -8.19 13.40
N TRP A 200 17.32 -9.39 13.93
CA TRP A 200 17.74 -9.61 15.31
C TRP A 200 19.28 -9.58 15.44
N ARG A 201 19.75 -9.19 16.60
CA ARG A 201 21.18 -9.05 16.92
C ARG A 201 21.54 -9.88 18.13
N VAL A 202 22.80 -10.27 18.23
CA VAL A 202 23.33 -10.98 19.41
C VAL A 202 24.38 -10.11 20.06
N SER A 203 24.30 -9.99 21.38
CA SER A 203 25.36 -9.44 22.23
C SER A 203 25.85 -10.53 23.16
N TYR A 204 27.16 -10.66 23.27
CA TYR A 204 27.78 -11.62 24.14
C TYR A 204 28.52 -10.93 25.29
N ARG A 205 28.48 -11.55 26.45
CA ARG A 205 29.26 -11.16 27.60
C ARG A 205 30.01 -12.39 28.09
N LEU A 206 31.33 -12.24 28.27
CA LEU A 206 32.21 -13.22 28.85
C LEU A 206 32.53 -12.81 30.28
N LEU A 207 32.26 -13.68 31.26
CA LEU A 207 32.57 -13.47 32.66
C LEU A 207 33.60 -14.51 33.10
N TYR A 208 34.68 -14.08 33.70
CA TYR A 208 35.72 -14.94 34.24
C TYR A 208 36.17 -14.41 35.61
N GLU A 209 36.65 -15.30 36.46
CA GLU A 209 37.23 -14.95 37.76
C GLU A 209 38.70 -14.60 37.59
N GLU A 210 39.08 -13.35 37.89
CA GLU A 210 40.43 -12.80 37.67
C GLU A 210 41.48 -13.45 38.54
N GLU A 211 41.14 -13.90 39.75
CA GLU A 211 42.08 -14.51 40.71
C GLU A 211 42.72 -15.82 40.19
N ARG A 212 42.18 -16.45 39.18
CA ARG A 212 42.69 -17.70 38.59
C ARG A 212 43.64 -17.52 37.41
N LEU A 213 43.79 -16.32 36.91
CA LEU A 213 44.62 -16.04 35.71
C LEU A 213 46.11 -15.85 36.06
N ASP A 214 46.42 -15.40 37.30
CA ASP A 214 47.78 -14.99 37.67
C ASP A 214 48.69 -16.14 38.15
N GLN A 215 48.18 -17.34 38.40
CA GLN A 215 48.99 -18.50 38.82
C GLN A 215 48.55 -19.80 38.13
N PRO A 216 49.03 -20.11 36.92
CA PRO A 216 48.84 -21.44 36.35
C PRO A 216 49.76 -22.46 37.05
N ALA A 217 49.25 -23.11 38.09
CA ALA A 217 49.94 -24.31 38.65
C ALA A 217 49.69 -25.49 37.70
N PRO A 218 50.64 -26.44 37.54
CA PRO A 218 50.51 -27.53 36.55
C PRO A 218 49.26 -28.42 36.70
N ASP A 219 48.65 -28.43 37.88
CA ASP A 219 47.46 -29.22 38.21
C ASP A 219 46.21 -28.41 38.48
N THR A 220 46.16 -27.10 38.03
CA THR A 220 44.98 -26.26 38.23
C THR A 220 43.93 -26.61 37.16
N PRO A 221 42.68 -26.94 37.53
CA PRO A 221 41.61 -27.17 36.55
C PRO A 221 41.38 -25.90 35.73
N PRO A 222 40.99 -26.04 34.45
CA PRO A 222 40.77 -24.89 33.59
C PRO A 222 39.76 -23.94 34.24
N ALA A 223 40.00 -22.63 34.11
CA ALA A 223 39.10 -21.61 34.65
C ALA A 223 37.72 -21.73 33.97
N GLU A 224 36.68 -21.79 34.76
CA GLU A 224 35.32 -21.76 34.25
C GLU A 224 34.99 -20.35 33.77
N VAL A 225 34.56 -20.27 32.52
CA VAL A 225 34.17 -19.02 31.88
C VAL A 225 32.68 -19.08 31.57
N LEU A 226 31.92 -18.12 32.09
CA LEU A 226 30.51 -18.00 31.79
C LEU A 226 30.30 -17.12 30.54
N LEU A 227 29.78 -17.71 29.46
CA LEU A 227 29.38 -17.00 28.28
C LEU A 227 27.85 -16.73 28.32
N GLN A 228 27.48 -15.46 28.38
CA GLN A 228 26.09 -15.01 28.26
C GLN A 228 25.85 -14.49 26.87
N GLY A 229 24.79 -14.99 26.22
CA GLY A 229 24.32 -14.50 24.91
C GLY A 229 22.95 -13.86 25.05
N TRP A 230 22.76 -12.69 24.46
CA TRP A 230 21.53 -11.94 24.47
C TRP A 230 21.04 -11.76 23.04
N GLY A 231 19.87 -12.32 22.70
CA GLY A 231 19.17 -12.05 21.44
C GLY A 231 18.33 -10.79 21.59
N LEU A 232 18.63 -9.77 20.76
CA LEU A 232 17.92 -8.50 20.76
C LEU A 232 17.14 -8.37 19.45
N PHE A 233 15.88 -8.02 19.53
CA PHE A 233 15.06 -7.65 18.38
C PHE A 233 14.16 -6.46 18.74
N ASP A 234 13.79 -5.67 17.72
CA ASP A 234 12.90 -4.54 17.88
C ASP A 234 11.51 -4.93 17.33
N ASN A 235 10.46 -4.73 18.11
CA ASN A 235 9.10 -4.91 17.61
C ASN A 235 8.69 -3.66 16.80
N GLN A 236 8.67 -3.77 15.48
CA GLN A 236 8.18 -2.74 14.55
C GLN A 236 6.83 -3.11 13.93
N LEU A 237 6.17 -4.13 14.47
CA LEU A 237 4.81 -4.47 14.09
C LEU A 237 3.83 -3.48 14.73
N ASP A 238 2.69 -3.26 14.08
CA ASP A 238 1.64 -2.35 14.58
C ASP A 238 0.81 -2.98 15.73
N GLU A 239 1.31 -4.03 16.34
CA GLU A 239 0.65 -4.77 17.42
C GLU A 239 1.64 -5.26 18.47
N ASP A 240 1.14 -5.38 19.69
CA ASP A 240 1.91 -5.96 20.79
C ASP A 240 2.01 -7.47 20.65
N LEU A 241 3.20 -8.02 20.93
CA LEU A 241 3.45 -9.45 20.92
C LEU A 241 3.03 -10.06 22.26
N CYS A 242 1.82 -10.63 22.33
CA CYS A 242 1.32 -11.29 23.53
C CYS A 242 1.24 -12.80 23.33
N ARG A 243 1.95 -13.57 24.17
CA ARG A 243 1.96 -15.04 24.14
C ARG A 243 2.38 -15.64 22.79
N VAL A 244 3.37 -15.04 22.16
CA VAL A 244 3.90 -15.42 20.86
C VAL A 244 5.04 -16.42 21.03
N GLU A 245 5.04 -17.50 20.27
CA GLU A 245 6.20 -18.37 20.12
C GLU A 245 7.24 -17.66 19.25
N LEU A 246 8.35 -17.19 19.87
CA LEU A 246 9.42 -16.49 19.18
C LEU A 246 10.59 -17.42 18.89
N THR A 247 11.00 -17.48 17.63
CA THR A 247 12.19 -18.18 17.17
C THR A 247 13.16 -17.21 16.50
N LEU A 248 14.43 -17.20 16.93
CA LEU A 248 15.51 -16.44 16.30
C LEU A 248 16.34 -17.39 15.44
N MET A 249 16.38 -17.15 14.12
CA MET A 249 17.06 -18.03 13.17
C MET A 249 18.22 -17.33 12.48
N ALA A 250 19.41 -17.94 12.55
CA ALA A 250 20.61 -17.40 11.91
C ALA A 250 20.72 -17.73 10.41
N GLY A 251 19.89 -18.67 9.91
CA GLY A 251 19.88 -19.09 8.50
C GLY A 251 19.28 -18.03 7.56
N MET A 252 19.53 -18.22 6.26
CA MET A 252 18.91 -17.41 5.19
C MET A 252 17.65 -18.13 4.69
N PRO A 253 16.46 -17.50 4.76
CA PRO A 253 15.32 -18.00 4.04
C PRO A 253 15.56 -17.82 2.53
N ILE A 254 15.25 -18.82 1.73
CA ILE A 254 15.25 -18.69 0.28
C ILE A 254 13.92 -18.06 -0.10
N SER A 255 13.95 -16.84 -0.63
CA SER A 255 12.77 -16.18 -1.20
C SER A 255 13.06 -15.74 -2.64
N PHE A 256 12.09 -15.98 -3.54
CA PHE A 256 12.19 -15.49 -4.91
C PHE A 256 11.69 -14.05 -4.98
N ARG A 257 12.52 -13.14 -5.48
CA ARG A 257 12.13 -11.74 -5.70
C ARG A 257 11.53 -11.59 -7.10
N TYR A 258 10.22 -11.50 -7.19
CA TYR A 258 9.51 -11.03 -8.39
C TYR A 258 8.25 -10.28 -7.98
N ARG A 259 7.82 -9.34 -8.81
CA ARG A 259 6.65 -8.50 -8.51
C ARG A 259 5.38 -9.22 -8.94
N LEU A 260 4.64 -9.76 -7.98
CA LEU A 260 3.34 -10.40 -8.21
C LEU A 260 2.22 -9.37 -8.38
N ALA A 261 2.31 -8.27 -7.65
CA ALA A 261 1.29 -7.23 -7.66
C ALA A 261 1.28 -6.38 -8.95
N MET A 262 2.28 -6.54 -9.84
CA MET A 262 2.32 -5.82 -11.13
C MET A 262 2.10 -6.80 -12.28
N PRO A 263 1.04 -6.63 -13.09
CA PRO A 263 0.84 -7.44 -14.27
C PRO A 263 2.02 -7.24 -15.25
N HIS A 264 2.64 -8.32 -15.65
CA HIS A 264 3.69 -8.30 -16.66
C HIS A 264 3.09 -8.72 -18.00
N THR A 265 2.95 -7.75 -18.91
CA THR A 265 2.55 -8.03 -20.29
C THR A 265 3.84 -8.20 -21.12
N PRO A 266 4.17 -9.42 -21.57
CA PRO A 266 5.30 -9.62 -22.46
C PRO A 266 5.13 -8.82 -23.74
N GLN A 267 6.18 -8.16 -24.20
CA GLN A 267 6.15 -7.53 -25.52
C GLN A 267 5.97 -8.62 -26.59
N ARG A 268 4.97 -8.44 -27.43
CA ARG A 268 4.79 -9.33 -28.58
C ARG A 268 5.96 -9.11 -29.53
N PRO A 269 6.64 -10.17 -29.99
CA PRO A 269 7.66 -10.02 -31.00
C PRO A 269 7.04 -9.43 -32.27
N LEU A 270 7.61 -8.36 -32.78
CA LEU A 270 7.24 -7.80 -34.06
C LEU A 270 7.79 -8.76 -35.13
N VAL A 271 6.91 -9.47 -35.81
CA VAL A 271 7.28 -10.27 -37.00
C VAL A 271 7.13 -9.34 -38.19
N GLU A 272 8.24 -8.87 -38.74
CA GLU A 272 8.24 -8.12 -39.99
C GLU A 272 7.88 -9.07 -41.12
N ASP A 273 7.04 -8.62 -42.08
CA ASP A 273 6.58 -9.44 -43.20
C ASP A 273 7.71 -9.88 -44.13
N GLU A 274 8.87 -9.23 -44.06
CA GLU A 274 10.07 -9.59 -44.86
C GLU A 274 10.64 -10.96 -44.45
N ASP A 275 10.48 -11.40 -43.20
CA ASP A 275 10.94 -12.72 -42.79
C ASP A 275 10.04 -13.88 -43.27
N ARG A 276 8.84 -13.60 -43.80
CA ARG A 276 7.95 -14.58 -44.41
C ARG A 276 8.26 -14.88 -45.87
N ALA A 277 9.05 -14.06 -46.56
CA ALA A 277 9.30 -14.16 -47.98
C ALA A 277 10.39 -15.19 -48.35
N LEU A 278 11.07 -15.82 -47.39
CA LEU A 278 12.22 -16.69 -47.66
C LEU A 278 11.97 -18.19 -47.49
N ALA A 279 10.74 -18.63 -47.26
CA ALA A 279 10.41 -20.03 -47.44
C ALA A 279 10.02 -20.30 -48.90
N GLY A 280 11.03 -20.32 -49.76
CA GLY A 280 10.87 -20.84 -51.13
C GLY A 280 10.39 -22.30 -51.09
N PRO A 281 9.72 -22.77 -52.14
CA PRO A 281 9.21 -24.14 -52.19
C PRO A 281 10.38 -25.13 -52.06
N LEU A 282 10.28 -26.06 -51.11
CA LEU A 282 11.18 -27.20 -51.00
C LEU A 282 10.97 -28.11 -52.21
N PHE A 283 11.93 -28.08 -53.12
CA PHE A 283 12.02 -29.08 -54.21
C PHE A 283 12.53 -30.39 -53.61
N PHE A 284 11.67 -31.38 -53.50
CA PHE A 284 12.11 -32.73 -53.24
C PHE A 284 12.64 -33.30 -54.57
N ASP A 285 13.94 -33.54 -54.66
CA ASP A 285 14.54 -34.21 -55.77
C ASP A 285 14.07 -35.69 -55.76
N SER A 286 13.47 -36.11 -56.85
CA SER A 286 12.93 -37.46 -56.97
C SER A 286 14.08 -38.44 -57.17
N ALA A 287 13.96 -39.62 -56.56
CA ALA A 287 14.90 -40.72 -56.50
C ALA A 287 15.59 -41.03 -57.86
N PRO A 288 16.83 -41.52 -57.81
CA PRO A 288 17.56 -41.91 -59.03
C PRO A 288 16.91 -43.13 -59.66
N PRO A 289 16.95 -43.26 -61.02
CA PRO A 289 16.46 -44.44 -61.72
C PRO A 289 17.38 -45.66 -61.48
N ALA A 290 16.77 -46.83 -61.49
CA ALA A 290 17.37 -48.14 -61.26
C ALA A 290 18.46 -48.53 -62.24
#